data_200b37f53103ae131b97c7224b13980d
#
_entry.id   200b37f53103ae131b97c7224b13980d
#
_cell.length_a   1.000
_cell.length_b   1.000
_cell.length_c   1.000
_cell.angle_alpha   90.00
_cell.angle_beta   90.00
_cell.angle_gamma   90.00
#
_symmetry.space_group_name_H-M   'P 1'
#
loop_
_entity.id
_entity.type
_entity.pdbx_description
1 polymer ?
#
loop_
_entity_poly.entity_id
_entity_poly.type
_entity_poly.pdbx_seq_one_letter_code
_entity_poly.pdbx_strand_id
1 'polypeptide(L)'
;MQRRDFIKSVAAAGIIGAVGQRAHTAETGWRQFEITHRINIRDSDADTDVRLWVPVPQDALDYQRVLDLCWRSPVATHVLWEAASRAPIVSATWTDPKIAREIVITAQVATRDRSGFYPDASHDELAEYLKPTASSPTDGIVLAKAREIVRGRTAPLDKARAIYDWIVESTFRRAETRGCGLGNIVFMLESGDLGGKCADINSLFVGLARAAGLPARDFLGIRVADSKLAKSLGKSGDITKAQHCRAEVYIDGKGWFPVDPADIRKFVLEENIPVDSDKARALRERLFGNWEMNWVGFNYARDFTLPGQQDGPIGFLMYPYAETAHGSKDSLDPQAFSYTITSTEIG
;
A
#
# COMPACT_ATOMS: atom_id res chain seq x y z
N MET A 1 -16.83 -5.53 -23.51
CA MET A 1 -15.82 -6.47 -24.05
C MET A 1 -15.01 -6.95 -22.86
N GLN A 2 -15.13 -8.21 -22.47
CA GLN A 2 -14.54 -8.78 -21.25
C GLN A 2 -13.03 -8.96 -21.45
N ARG A 3 -12.21 -8.26 -20.63
CA ARG A 3 -10.77 -8.49 -20.52
C ARG A 3 -10.51 -9.57 -19.46
N ARG A 4 -10.73 -10.83 -19.81
CA ARG A 4 -10.62 -11.97 -18.88
C ARG A 4 -9.43 -12.90 -19.12
N ASP A 5 -8.46 -12.58 -19.98
CA ASP A 5 -7.44 -13.54 -20.38
C ASP A 5 -6.01 -12.95 -20.26
N PHE A 6 -5.49 -12.79 -19.02
CA PHE A 6 -4.07 -12.48 -18.85
C PHE A 6 -3.44 -13.21 -17.64
N ILE A 7 -3.85 -14.45 -17.39
CA ILE A 7 -3.15 -15.31 -16.42
C ILE A 7 -2.79 -16.61 -17.12
N LYS A 8 -1.56 -16.70 -17.63
CA LYS A 8 -0.99 -17.98 -18.08
C LYS A 8 -0.11 -18.55 -16.97
N SER A 9 -0.62 -19.61 -16.33
CA SER A 9 0.18 -20.47 -15.47
C SER A 9 1.18 -21.22 -16.34
N VAL A 10 2.47 -21.00 -16.13
CA VAL A 10 3.53 -21.83 -16.74
C VAL A 10 4.07 -22.74 -15.66
N ALA A 11 3.70 -24.02 -15.73
CA ALA A 11 4.32 -25.09 -14.97
C ALA A 11 5.78 -25.24 -15.41
N ALA A 12 6.70 -25.29 -14.46
CA ALA A 12 8.13 -25.33 -14.70
C ALA A 12 8.57 -26.65 -15.29
N ALA A 13 8.97 -26.62 -16.55
CA ALA A 13 10.01 -27.48 -17.12
C ALA A 13 10.91 -26.53 -17.91
N GLY A 14 12.21 -26.54 -17.59
CA GLY A 14 13.17 -25.58 -18.10
C GLY A 14 13.21 -25.51 -19.66
N ILE A 15 12.68 -24.42 -20.17
CA ILE A 15 12.97 -23.98 -21.54
C ILE A 15 13.22 -22.48 -21.43
N ILE A 16 14.48 -22.10 -21.67
CA ILE A 16 14.90 -20.72 -21.88
C ILE A 16 14.36 -20.31 -23.25
N GLY A 17 13.18 -19.76 -23.27
CA GLY A 17 12.63 -19.06 -24.42
C GLY A 17 12.98 -17.58 -24.30
N ALA A 18 13.84 -17.07 -25.17
CA ALA A 18 14.06 -15.65 -25.32
C ALA A 18 12.74 -14.99 -25.78
N VAL A 19 12.02 -14.41 -24.84
CA VAL A 19 10.91 -13.50 -25.16
C VAL A 19 11.56 -12.18 -25.57
N GLY A 20 11.42 -11.83 -26.85
CA GLY A 20 11.92 -10.58 -27.38
C GLY A 20 11.39 -9.40 -26.56
N GLN A 21 12.30 -8.59 -26.05
CA GLN A 21 12.00 -7.30 -25.46
C GLN A 21 11.24 -6.47 -26.51
N ARG A 22 9.94 -6.36 -26.37
CA ARG A 22 9.18 -5.28 -27.02
C ARG A 22 9.59 -4.00 -26.27
N ALA A 23 10.42 -3.18 -26.91
CA ALA A 23 10.61 -1.81 -26.49
C ALA A 23 9.23 -1.12 -26.55
N HIS A 24 8.55 -0.99 -25.42
CA HIS A 24 7.42 -0.10 -25.30
C HIS A 24 8.00 1.32 -25.35
N THR A 25 7.74 2.04 -26.43
CA THR A 25 7.96 3.50 -26.44
C THR A 25 7.18 4.10 -25.30
N ALA A 26 7.88 4.78 -24.39
CA ALA A 26 7.26 5.41 -23.23
C ALA A 26 6.19 6.42 -23.73
N GLU A 27 4.93 6.19 -23.36
CA GLU A 27 3.89 7.20 -23.57
C GLU A 27 4.27 8.45 -22.78
N THR A 28 4.11 9.64 -23.36
CA THR A 28 4.45 10.90 -22.72
C THR A 28 3.74 11.01 -21.34
N GLY A 29 4.53 11.24 -20.29
CA GLY A 29 4.04 11.38 -18.92
C GLY A 29 3.97 10.08 -18.11
N TRP A 30 4.31 8.92 -18.68
CA TRP A 30 4.47 7.67 -17.97
C TRP A 30 5.94 7.36 -17.70
N ARG A 31 6.20 6.71 -16.54
CA ARG A 31 7.48 6.11 -16.18
C ARG A 31 7.26 4.60 -15.99
N GLN A 32 8.24 3.80 -16.37
CA GLN A 32 8.15 2.35 -16.25
C GLN A 32 9.21 1.83 -15.29
N PHE A 33 8.81 0.90 -14.44
CA PHE A 33 9.66 0.32 -13.41
C PHE A 33 9.61 -1.19 -13.46
N GLU A 34 10.76 -1.82 -13.26
CA GLU A 34 10.86 -3.23 -12.92
C GLU A 34 11.08 -3.35 -11.41
N ILE A 35 10.19 -4.07 -10.73
CA ILE A 35 10.22 -4.33 -9.29
C ILE A 35 10.51 -5.81 -9.09
N THR A 36 11.59 -6.15 -8.41
CA THR A 36 11.96 -7.54 -8.14
C THR A 36 11.95 -7.80 -6.64
N HIS A 37 11.09 -8.74 -6.21
CA HIS A 37 11.11 -9.32 -4.87
C HIS A 37 11.96 -10.59 -4.89
N ARG A 38 12.96 -10.69 -4.02
CA ARG A 38 13.72 -11.91 -3.75
C ARG A 38 13.46 -12.31 -2.32
N ILE A 39 12.81 -13.46 -2.11
CA ILE A 39 12.35 -13.91 -0.81
C ILE A 39 13.02 -15.23 -0.49
N ASN A 40 13.56 -15.33 0.73
CA ASN A 40 14.11 -16.55 1.27
C ASN A 40 13.61 -16.72 2.71
N ILE A 41 12.77 -17.73 2.93
CA ILE A 41 12.22 -18.01 4.25
C ILE A 41 13.18 -18.98 4.93
N ARG A 42 14.05 -18.42 5.77
CA ARG A 42 15.00 -19.20 6.57
C ARG A 42 14.26 -20.05 7.58
N ASP A 43 14.77 -21.23 7.79
CA ASP A 43 14.11 -22.23 8.58
C ASP A 43 14.79 -22.43 9.93
N SER A 44 14.08 -22.09 11.01
CA SER A 44 14.35 -22.68 12.34
C SER A 44 13.57 -23.97 12.55
N ASP A 45 12.55 -24.25 11.70
CA ASP A 45 11.58 -25.34 11.87
C ASP A 45 11.53 -26.17 10.58
N ALA A 46 12.58 -26.98 10.35
CA ALA A 46 12.84 -27.71 9.11
C ALA A 46 11.66 -28.62 8.65
N ASP A 47 10.78 -29.01 9.55
CA ASP A 47 9.78 -30.05 9.32
C ASP A 47 8.35 -29.52 9.10
N THR A 48 8.16 -28.21 8.88
CA THR A 48 6.82 -27.64 8.77
C THR A 48 6.50 -27.12 7.36
N ASP A 49 5.24 -27.22 6.99
CA ASP A 49 4.70 -26.53 5.82
C ASP A 49 4.90 -25.02 5.97
N VAL A 50 5.29 -24.38 4.88
CA VAL A 50 5.37 -22.91 4.81
C VAL A 50 4.44 -22.41 3.73
N ARG A 51 3.60 -21.45 4.08
CA ARG A 51 2.76 -20.70 3.16
C ARG A 51 3.25 -19.28 3.06
N LEU A 52 3.31 -18.76 1.84
CA LEU A 52 3.76 -17.41 1.55
C LEU A 52 2.70 -16.68 0.74
N TRP A 53 2.48 -15.42 1.10
CA TRP A 53 1.66 -14.46 0.35
C TRP A 53 2.47 -13.18 0.13
N VAL A 54 2.56 -12.77 -1.12
CA VAL A 54 3.32 -11.58 -1.51
C VAL A 54 2.37 -10.61 -2.23
N PRO A 55 2.17 -9.38 -1.70
CA PRO A 55 1.43 -8.37 -2.42
C PRO A 55 2.19 -7.99 -3.70
N VAL A 56 1.47 -7.90 -4.80
CA VAL A 56 2.03 -7.49 -6.09
C VAL A 56 1.24 -6.33 -6.67
N PRO A 57 1.82 -5.57 -7.62
CA PRO A 57 1.12 -4.44 -8.24
C PRO A 57 -0.21 -4.83 -8.87
N GLN A 58 -1.18 -3.91 -8.83
CA GLN A 58 -2.45 -4.00 -9.53
C GLN A 58 -2.61 -2.85 -10.53
N ASP A 59 -3.53 -3.00 -11.47
CA ASP A 59 -4.00 -1.87 -12.27
C ASP A 59 -4.78 -0.89 -11.38
N ALA A 60 -4.48 0.39 -11.47
CA ALA A 60 -5.16 1.42 -10.71
C ALA A 60 -5.58 2.58 -11.62
N LEU A 61 -6.87 2.60 -11.94
CA LEU A 61 -7.48 3.63 -12.77
C LEU A 61 -6.66 3.90 -14.04
N ASP A 62 -6.30 5.16 -14.27
CA ASP A 62 -5.51 5.57 -15.43
C ASP A 62 -4.09 6.01 -15.08
N TYR A 63 -3.64 5.83 -13.82
CA TYR A 63 -2.32 6.29 -13.35
C TYR A 63 -1.34 5.16 -13.02
N GLN A 64 -1.78 3.90 -13.02
CA GLN A 64 -0.91 2.73 -12.85
C GLN A 64 -1.39 1.56 -13.71
N ARG A 65 -0.48 0.93 -14.42
CA ARG A 65 -0.73 -0.24 -15.28
C ARG A 65 0.31 -1.32 -14.99
N VAL A 66 -0.10 -2.54 -14.79
CA VAL A 66 0.78 -3.71 -14.73
C VAL A 66 1.06 -4.16 -16.15
N LEU A 67 2.31 -4.13 -16.56
CA LEU A 67 2.75 -4.50 -17.90
C LEU A 67 3.11 -5.98 -17.99
N ASP A 68 3.76 -6.50 -16.92
CA ASP A 68 4.14 -7.91 -16.81
C ASP A 68 4.23 -8.32 -15.33
N LEU A 69 3.98 -9.61 -15.07
CA LEU A 69 4.15 -10.23 -13.76
C LEU A 69 4.62 -11.67 -13.97
N CYS A 70 5.82 -11.98 -13.51
CA CYS A 70 6.38 -13.31 -13.58
C CYS A 70 7.07 -13.71 -12.28
N TRP A 71 7.31 -15.00 -12.10
CA TRP A 71 8.03 -15.52 -10.94
C TRP A 71 8.83 -16.76 -11.29
N ARG A 72 9.84 -17.01 -10.45
CA ARG A 72 10.62 -18.25 -10.43
C ARG A 72 10.53 -18.84 -9.04
N SER A 73 10.02 -20.04 -8.94
CA SER A 73 9.80 -20.77 -7.69
C SER A 73 10.04 -22.26 -7.91
N PRO A 74 10.62 -22.99 -6.94
CA PRO A 74 10.77 -24.46 -7.00
C PRO A 74 9.45 -25.21 -6.71
N VAL A 75 8.39 -24.51 -6.28
CA VAL A 75 7.08 -25.09 -5.96
C VAL A 75 5.97 -24.44 -6.78
N ALA A 76 4.82 -25.09 -6.80
CA ALA A 76 3.62 -24.53 -7.42
C ALA A 76 3.27 -23.17 -6.80
N THR A 77 3.08 -22.18 -7.67
CA THR A 77 2.87 -20.79 -7.29
C THR A 77 1.72 -20.23 -8.11
N HIS A 78 0.84 -19.52 -7.46
CA HIS A 78 -0.40 -19.01 -8.04
C HIS A 78 -0.58 -17.53 -7.75
N VAL A 79 -1.28 -16.82 -8.65
CA VAL A 79 -1.84 -15.50 -8.35
C VAL A 79 -3.25 -15.70 -7.82
N LEU A 80 -3.47 -15.27 -6.58
CA LEU A 80 -4.78 -15.20 -5.95
C LEU A 80 -5.32 -13.77 -6.13
N TRP A 81 -6.62 -13.66 -6.29
CA TRP A 81 -7.31 -12.38 -6.33
C TRP A 81 -8.29 -12.30 -5.17
N GLU A 82 -8.00 -11.42 -4.21
CA GLU A 82 -8.95 -11.09 -3.15
C GLU A 82 -9.80 -9.89 -3.61
N ALA A 83 -11.10 -10.16 -3.84
CA ALA A 83 -11.96 -9.24 -4.57
C ALA A 83 -12.36 -7.99 -3.77
N ALA A 84 -12.63 -8.13 -2.46
CA ALA A 84 -13.09 -7.02 -1.62
C ALA A 84 -12.01 -5.94 -1.46
N SER A 85 -10.76 -6.37 -1.29
CA SER A 85 -9.60 -5.47 -1.13
C SER A 85 -8.89 -5.18 -2.45
N ARG A 86 -9.36 -5.73 -3.57
CA ARG A 86 -8.73 -5.65 -4.89
C ARG A 86 -7.24 -6.00 -4.80
N ALA A 87 -6.93 -7.12 -4.12
CA ALA A 87 -5.56 -7.52 -3.84
C ALA A 87 -5.12 -8.68 -4.73
N PRO A 88 -4.23 -8.45 -5.72
CA PRO A 88 -3.49 -9.52 -6.36
C PRO A 88 -2.37 -9.98 -5.43
N ILE A 89 -2.29 -11.28 -5.22
CA ILE A 89 -1.37 -11.89 -4.25
C ILE A 89 -0.67 -13.06 -4.92
N VAL A 90 0.65 -13.06 -4.99
CA VAL A 90 1.41 -14.25 -5.37
C VAL A 90 1.51 -15.14 -4.15
N SER A 91 1.03 -16.39 -4.26
CA SER A 91 1.02 -17.36 -3.18
C SER A 91 1.78 -18.62 -3.56
N ALA A 92 2.61 -19.12 -2.63
CA ALA A 92 3.38 -20.35 -2.76
C ALA A 92 3.32 -21.16 -1.46
N THR A 93 3.32 -22.49 -1.58
CA THR A 93 3.31 -23.41 -0.42
C THR A 93 4.41 -24.45 -0.58
N TRP A 94 5.23 -24.60 0.45
CA TRP A 94 6.24 -25.64 0.57
C TRP A 94 5.78 -26.67 1.59
N THR A 95 5.67 -27.92 1.14
CA THR A 95 5.31 -29.08 1.98
C THR A 95 6.45 -30.07 2.12
N ASP A 96 7.48 -29.98 1.26
CA ASP A 96 8.69 -30.79 1.37
C ASP A 96 9.83 -29.93 1.95
N PRO A 97 10.35 -30.26 3.14
CA PRO A 97 11.42 -29.51 3.79
C PRO A 97 12.76 -29.56 3.04
N LYS A 98 12.92 -30.47 2.08
CA LYS A 98 14.12 -30.55 1.24
C LYS A 98 14.15 -29.54 0.10
N ILE A 99 13.02 -28.94 -0.22
CA ILE A 99 12.92 -27.91 -1.27
C ILE A 99 13.27 -26.56 -0.69
N ALA A 100 14.20 -25.84 -1.34
CA ALA A 100 14.58 -24.50 -0.92
C ALA A 100 13.35 -23.56 -0.90
N ARG A 101 13.14 -22.85 0.21
CA ARG A 101 12.02 -21.96 0.44
C ARG A 101 12.34 -20.57 -0.11
N GLU A 102 12.54 -20.51 -1.40
CA GLU A 102 12.90 -19.28 -2.12
C GLU A 102 11.99 -19.00 -3.29
N ILE A 103 11.74 -17.73 -3.56
CA ILE A 103 10.99 -17.27 -4.72
C ILE A 103 11.53 -15.91 -5.19
N VAL A 104 11.58 -15.74 -6.50
CA VAL A 104 11.84 -14.44 -7.14
C VAL A 104 10.59 -14.04 -7.92
N ILE A 105 10.04 -12.86 -7.63
CA ILE A 105 8.88 -12.29 -8.33
C ILE A 105 9.32 -11.00 -8.98
N THR A 106 9.04 -10.85 -10.26
CA THR A 106 9.35 -9.63 -11.03
C THR A 106 8.06 -9.08 -11.62
N ALA A 107 7.80 -7.80 -11.39
CA ALA A 107 6.69 -7.06 -11.97
C ALA A 107 7.21 -5.86 -12.77
N GLN A 108 6.67 -5.65 -13.96
CA GLN A 108 6.89 -4.41 -14.73
C GLN A 108 5.62 -3.56 -14.64
N VAL A 109 5.78 -2.30 -14.25
CA VAL A 109 4.67 -1.40 -13.96
C VAL A 109 4.93 -0.04 -14.59
N ALA A 110 3.94 0.50 -15.26
CA ALA A 110 3.93 1.88 -15.70
C ALA A 110 3.12 2.73 -14.71
N THR A 111 3.67 3.90 -14.36
CA THR A 111 3.00 4.87 -13.48
C THR A 111 3.05 6.27 -14.08
N ARG A 112 2.08 7.10 -13.73
CA ARG A 112 2.10 8.55 -13.99
C ARG A 112 1.57 9.30 -12.78
N ASP A 113 1.84 10.62 -12.70
CA ASP A 113 1.28 11.47 -11.64
C ASP A 113 -0.25 11.35 -11.62
N ARG A 114 -0.80 11.20 -10.44
CA ARG A 114 -2.22 11.23 -10.21
C ARG A 114 -2.64 12.61 -9.71
N SER A 115 -3.62 13.21 -10.37
CA SER A 115 -4.13 14.54 -10.03
C SER A 115 -5.65 14.59 -10.11
N GLY A 116 -6.26 15.21 -9.10
CA GLY A 116 -7.69 15.49 -9.10
C GLY A 116 -8.58 14.25 -8.88
N PHE A 117 -9.77 14.28 -9.46
CA PHE A 117 -10.83 13.32 -9.20
C PHE A 117 -10.89 12.21 -10.25
N TYR A 118 -11.25 10.99 -9.80
CA TYR A 118 -11.57 9.86 -10.65
C TYR A 118 -12.99 9.39 -10.37
N PRO A 119 -13.92 9.52 -11.35
CA PRO A 119 -15.35 9.33 -11.12
C PRO A 119 -15.76 7.87 -10.93
N ASP A 120 -14.97 6.92 -11.40
CA ASP A 120 -15.39 5.52 -11.46
C ASP A 120 -15.40 4.86 -10.08
N ALA A 121 -16.61 4.73 -9.50
CA ALA A 121 -16.88 3.92 -8.32
C ALA A 121 -18.30 3.39 -8.40
N SER A 122 -18.48 2.09 -8.13
CA SER A 122 -19.81 1.50 -7.99
C SER A 122 -20.43 1.83 -6.62
N HIS A 123 -21.75 1.75 -6.52
CA HIS A 123 -22.44 1.90 -5.24
C HIS A 123 -21.93 0.91 -4.19
N ASP A 124 -21.69 -0.35 -4.59
CA ASP A 124 -21.19 -1.40 -3.69
C ASP A 124 -19.76 -1.09 -3.21
N GLU A 125 -18.91 -0.56 -4.09
CA GLU A 125 -17.56 -0.12 -3.72
C GLU A 125 -17.60 1.03 -2.69
N LEU A 126 -18.46 2.02 -2.91
CA LEU A 126 -18.62 3.14 -1.96
C LEU A 126 -19.18 2.68 -0.62
N ALA A 127 -20.14 1.76 -0.63
CA ALA A 127 -20.70 1.18 0.59
C ALA A 127 -19.64 0.38 1.37
N GLU A 128 -18.74 -0.36 0.66
CA GLU A 128 -17.64 -1.08 1.29
C GLU A 128 -16.68 -0.12 2.00
N TYR A 129 -16.28 0.98 1.35
CA TYR A 129 -15.33 1.92 1.92
C TYR A 129 -15.94 2.95 2.90
N LEU A 130 -17.20 2.80 3.25
CA LEU A 130 -17.85 3.44 4.40
C LEU A 130 -17.88 2.53 5.65
N LYS A 131 -17.68 1.20 5.47
CA LYS A 131 -17.76 0.26 6.60
C LYS A 131 -16.62 0.48 7.61
N PRO A 132 -16.88 0.30 8.90
CA PRO A 132 -15.83 0.20 9.90
C PRO A 132 -14.99 -1.06 9.69
N THR A 133 -13.75 -1.02 10.17
CA THR A 133 -12.91 -2.20 10.33
C THR A 133 -12.41 -2.30 11.78
N ALA A 134 -11.80 -3.41 12.16
CA ALA A 134 -11.37 -3.63 13.55
C ALA A 134 -10.37 -2.56 14.02
N SER A 135 -9.41 -2.17 13.16
CA SER A 135 -8.42 -1.13 13.49
C SER A 135 -8.89 0.29 13.18
N SER A 136 -10.01 0.43 12.47
CA SER A 136 -10.55 1.72 12.03
C SER A 136 -12.09 1.77 12.17
N PRO A 137 -12.62 1.74 13.41
CA PRO A 137 -14.05 1.89 13.67
C PRO A 137 -14.54 3.30 13.30
N THR A 138 -15.85 3.45 13.11
CA THR A 138 -16.48 4.73 12.71
C THR A 138 -17.41 5.29 13.77
N ASP A 139 -17.37 4.76 14.99
CA ASP A 139 -18.15 5.16 16.15
C ASP A 139 -17.25 5.64 17.31
N GLY A 140 -17.79 5.72 18.53
CA GLY A 140 -17.05 6.06 19.73
C GLY A 140 -16.22 7.32 19.61
N ILE A 141 -14.96 7.25 20.05
CA ILE A 141 -14.01 8.36 20.02
C ILE A 141 -13.69 8.85 18.60
N VAL A 142 -13.68 7.94 17.62
CA VAL A 142 -13.42 8.28 16.22
C VAL A 142 -14.52 9.18 15.67
N LEU A 143 -15.79 8.81 15.91
CA LEU A 143 -16.95 9.62 15.52
C LEU A 143 -16.96 10.98 16.23
N ALA A 144 -16.68 10.98 17.53
CA ALA A 144 -16.62 12.22 18.31
C ALA A 144 -15.59 13.20 17.75
N LYS A 145 -14.37 12.69 17.48
CA LYS A 145 -13.28 13.48 16.89
C LYS A 145 -13.61 13.93 15.47
N ALA A 146 -14.15 13.06 14.63
CA ALA A 146 -14.56 13.42 13.27
C ALA A 146 -15.59 14.58 13.30
N ARG A 147 -16.62 14.48 14.13
CA ARG A 147 -17.65 15.55 14.28
C ARG A 147 -17.07 16.87 14.79
N GLU A 148 -16.11 16.81 15.69
CA GLU A 148 -15.38 17.99 16.18
C GLU A 148 -14.67 18.70 15.03
N ILE A 149 -13.90 17.95 14.24
CA ILE A 149 -13.09 18.50 13.14
C ILE A 149 -13.95 19.09 12.02
N VAL A 150 -15.03 18.38 11.64
CA VAL A 150 -15.86 18.83 10.51
C VAL A 150 -17.02 19.77 10.93
N ARG A 151 -17.01 20.25 12.17
CA ARG A 151 -18.09 21.13 12.68
C ARG A 151 -18.29 22.36 11.77
N GLY A 152 -19.55 22.58 11.36
CA GLY A 152 -19.92 23.69 10.48
C GLY A 152 -19.59 23.52 9.01
N ARG A 153 -19.01 22.38 8.60
CA ARG A 153 -18.71 22.06 7.20
C ARG A 153 -19.77 21.12 6.63
N THR A 154 -20.35 21.52 5.50
CA THR A 154 -21.37 20.72 4.80
C THR A 154 -20.85 20.05 3.56
N ALA A 155 -20.01 20.75 2.77
CA ALA A 155 -19.47 20.20 1.54
C ALA A 155 -18.48 19.06 1.80
N PRO A 156 -18.57 17.92 1.08
CA PRO A 156 -17.69 16.76 1.28
C PRO A 156 -16.19 17.09 1.18
N LEU A 157 -15.80 17.90 0.20
CA LEU A 157 -14.40 18.29 0.02
C LEU A 157 -13.88 19.15 1.19
N ASP A 158 -14.73 20.03 1.75
CA ASP A 158 -14.35 20.86 2.90
C ASP A 158 -14.19 20.01 4.17
N LYS A 159 -15.01 18.95 4.33
CA LYS A 159 -14.83 17.97 5.40
C LYS A 159 -13.52 17.23 5.25
N ALA A 160 -13.23 16.71 4.04
CA ALA A 160 -11.97 16.00 3.75
C ALA A 160 -10.75 16.91 3.99
N ARG A 161 -10.83 18.19 3.55
CA ARG A 161 -9.77 19.18 3.78
C ARG A 161 -9.56 19.43 5.28
N ALA A 162 -10.61 19.60 6.04
CA ALA A 162 -10.49 19.84 7.48
C ALA A 162 -9.84 18.66 8.22
N ILE A 163 -10.19 17.43 7.86
CA ILE A 163 -9.58 16.22 8.43
C ILE A 163 -8.10 16.16 8.04
N TYR A 164 -7.78 16.38 6.77
CA TYR A 164 -6.40 16.41 6.28
C TYR A 164 -5.55 17.45 7.02
N ASP A 165 -6.06 18.67 7.15
CA ASP A 165 -5.37 19.76 7.83
C ASP A 165 -5.16 19.48 9.31
N TRP A 166 -6.20 18.96 10.00
CA TRP A 166 -6.09 18.58 11.41
C TRP A 166 -5.01 17.50 11.62
N ILE A 167 -4.94 16.50 10.73
CA ILE A 167 -3.93 15.45 10.81
C ILE A 167 -2.53 16.03 10.62
N VAL A 168 -2.33 16.86 9.59
CA VAL A 168 -1.02 17.49 9.36
C VAL A 168 -0.59 18.33 10.56
N GLU A 169 -1.51 19.01 11.25
CA GLU A 169 -1.20 19.86 12.39
C GLU A 169 -1.01 19.09 13.71
N SER A 170 -1.81 18.03 13.92
CA SER A 170 -1.88 17.33 15.21
C SER A 170 -0.98 16.11 15.30
N THR A 171 -0.64 15.45 14.17
CA THR A 171 0.22 14.26 14.20
C THR A 171 1.70 14.60 14.06
N PHE A 172 2.54 13.63 14.30
CA PHE A 172 3.96 13.72 14.00
C PHE A 172 4.53 12.37 13.56
N ARG A 173 5.57 12.42 12.68
CA ARG A 173 6.27 11.20 12.30
C ARG A 173 7.21 10.76 13.41
N ARG A 174 7.08 9.50 13.82
CA ARG A 174 7.97 8.86 14.80
C ARG A 174 8.92 7.91 14.07
N ALA A 175 10.22 8.23 14.07
CA ALA A 175 11.23 7.45 13.35
C ALA A 175 11.37 6.01 13.88
N GLU A 176 11.18 5.81 15.18
CA GLU A 176 11.34 4.54 15.89
C GLU A 176 10.17 3.57 15.67
N THR A 177 9.04 4.03 15.14
CA THR A 177 7.91 3.15 14.83
C THR A 177 8.36 2.00 13.91
N ARG A 178 8.05 0.78 14.31
CA ARG A 178 8.43 -0.42 13.57
C ARG A 178 7.67 -0.51 12.25
N GLY A 179 8.38 -0.79 11.16
CA GLY A 179 7.78 -0.88 9.82
C GLY A 179 7.05 0.42 9.43
N CYS A 180 5.81 0.30 9.00
CA CYS A 180 4.93 1.43 8.64
C CYS A 180 3.97 1.85 9.76
N GLY A 181 4.04 1.21 10.94
CA GLY A 181 3.07 1.36 12.02
C GLY A 181 1.98 0.30 11.97
N LEU A 182 1.00 0.38 12.87
CA LEU A 182 -0.10 -0.57 12.99
C LEU A 182 -1.43 -0.02 12.45
N GLY A 183 -1.59 1.29 12.44
CA GLY A 183 -2.82 1.95 12.04
C GLY A 183 -3.99 1.75 13.01
N ASN A 184 -3.70 1.55 14.29
CA ASN A 184 -4.72 1.48 15.33
C ASN A 184 -5.15 2.89 15.75
N ILE A 185 -6.16 3.42 15.07
CA ILE A 185 -6.59 4.82 15.25
C ILE A 185 -7.30 5.07 16.58
N VAL A 186 -7.92 4.04 17.17
CA VAL A 186 -8.54 4.16 18.49
C VAL A 186 -7.49 4.40 19.55
N PHE A 187 -6.43 3.58 19.56
CA PHE A 187 -5.31 3.77 20.49
C PHE A 187 -4.69 5.17 20.36
N MET A 188 -4.48 5.65 19.12
CA MET A 188 -3.94 6.99 18.89
C MET A 188 -4.81 8.09 19.50
N LEU A 189 -6.12 8.01 19.32
CA LEU A 189 -7.06 9.02 19.82
C LEU A 189 -7.27 8.93 21.34
N GLU A 190 -7.35 7.73 21.91
CA GLU A 190 -7.56 7.52 23.36
C GLU A 190 -6.33 7.88 24.18
N SER A 191 -5.14 7.49 23.71
CA SER A 191 -3.88 7.83 24.39
C SER A 191 -3.46 9.29 24.22
N GLY A 192 -4.00 9.96 23.18
CA GLY A 192 -3.50 11.28 22.77
C GLY A 192 -2.12 11.23 22.10
N ASP A 193 -1.53 10.05 21.94
CA ASP A 193 -0.27 9.86 21.23
C ASP A 193 -0.51 9.72 19.73
N LEU A 194 -0.43 10.83 19.01
CA LEU A 194 -0.67 10.92 17.60
C LEU A 194 0.61 10.75 16.76
N GLY A 195 1.66 10.16 17.33
CA GLY A 195 2.90 9.85 16.65
C GLY A 195 2.86 8.51 15.93
N GLY A 196 3.47 8.43 14.72
CA GLY A 196 3.52 7.18 13.97
C GLY A 196 4.20 7.30 12.62
N LYS A 197 3.98 6.31 11.76
CA LYS A 197 4.39 6.33 10.35
C LYS A 197 3.18 6.35 9.42
N CYS A 198 3.40 5.99 8.15
CA CYS A 198 2.37 6.17 7.12
C CYS A 198 1.08 5.39 7.40
N ALA A 199 1.18 4.14 7.89
CA ALA A 199 -0.02 3.36 8.21
C ALA A 199 -0.80 3.95 9.38
N ASP A 200 -0.14 4.56 10.37
CA ASP A 200 -0.82 5.21 11.48
C ASP A 200 -1.51 6.51 11.04
N ILE A 201 -0.76 7.38 10.36
CA ILE A 201 -1.22 8.73 10.00
C ILE A 201 -2.29 8.70 8.90
N ASN A 202 -2.08 7.89 7.83
CA ASN A 202 -3.05 7.81 6.73
C ASN A 202 -4.30 7.03 7.12
N SER A 203 -4.19 5.97 7.95
CA SER A 203 -5.38 5.28 8.45
C SER A 203 -6.22 6.15 9.40
N LEU A 204 -5.57 7.06 10.15
CA LEU A 204 -6.31 8.05 10.94
C LEU A 204 -7.15 8.97 10.03
N PHE A 205 -6.61 9.38 8.87
CA PHE A 205 -7.37 10.11 7.87
C PHE A 205 -8.57 9.28 7.37
N VAL A 206 -8.33 8.03 6.99
CA VAL A 206 -9.37 7.14 6.45
C VAL A 206 -10.50 6.92 7.47
N GLY A 207 -10.16 6.60 8.72
CA GLY A 207 -11.16 6.36 9.77
C GLY A 207 -11.98 7.60 10.09
N LEU A 208 -11.35 8.78 10.22
CA LEU A 208 -12.05 10.04 10.47
C LEU A 208 -12.94 10.44 9.27
N ALA A 209 -12.48 10.22 8.03
CA ALA A 209 -13.28 10.48 6.84
C ALA A 209 -14.51 9.57 6.78
N ARG A 210 -14.37 8.25 7.01
CA ARG A 210 -15.50 7.31 7.10
C ARG A 210 -16.48 7.71 8.20
N ALA A 211 -16.00 8.05 9.40
CA ALA A 211 -16.82 8.51 10.49
C ALA A 211 -17.56 9.84 10.20
N ALA A 212 -16.99 10.67 9.31
CA ALA A 212 -17.65 11.89 8.81
C ALA A 212 -18.62 11.63 7.64
N GLY A 213 -18.83 10.36 7.25
CA GLY A 213 -19.71 9.94 6.16
C GLY A 213 -19.11 10.03 4.77
N LEU A 214 -17.78 10.08 4.65
CA LEU A 214 -17.05 10.09 3.38
C LEU A 214 -16.45 8.70 3.12
N PRO A 215 -16.78 8.00 2.01
CA PRO A 215 -16.06 6.78 1.66
C PRO A 215 -14.58 7.07 1.53
N ALA A 216 -13.75 6.28 2.20
CA ALA A 216 -12.30 6.48 2.19
C ALA A 216 -11.56 5.14 2.31
N ARG A 217 -10.34 5.08 1.75
CA ARG A 217 -9.54 3.86 1.75
C ARG A 217 -8.05 4.14 1.81
N ASP A 218 -7.30 3.24 2.44
CA ASP A 218 -5.86 3.16 2.32
C ASP A 218 -5.51 2.53 0.97
N PHE A 219 -4.48 3.03 0.28
CA PHE A 219 -3.88 2.35 -0.85
C PHE A 219 -2.45 1.97 -0.47
N LEU A 220 -2.21 0.69 -0.30
CA LEU A 220 -0.97 0.11 0.19
C LEU A 220 -0.01 -0.12 -0.95
N GLY A 221 1.27 0.21 -0.78
CA GLY A 221 2.24 0.07 -1.86
C GLY A 221 3.68 0.35 -1.43
N ILE A 222 4.51 0.72 -2.40
CA ILE A 222 5.94 0.90 -2.22
C ILE A 222 6.48 2.04 -3.10
N ARG A 223 7.45 2.78 -2.60
CA ARG A 223 8.20 3.76 -3.42
C ARG A 223 9.15 3.03 -4.34
N VAL A 224 9.24 3.48 -5.59
CA VAL A 224 10.01 2.81 -6.65
C VAL A 224 11.08 3.70 -7.28
N ALA A 225 11.05 5.00 -6.98
CA ALA A 225 12.00 5.96 -7.53
C ALA A 225 12.25 7.13 -6.57
N ASP A 226 13.29 7.89 -6.83
CA ASP A 226 13.51 9.17 -6.15
C ASP A 226 12.38 10.14 -6.45
N SER A 227 12.07 11.00 -5.48
CA SER A 227 11.03 11.99 -5.60
C SER A 227 11.56 13.29 -6.21
N LYS A 228 10.74 13.90 -7.06
CA LYS A 228 10.98 15.26 -7.58
C LYS A 228 10.52 16.35 -6.59
N LEU A 229 9.72 15.97 -5.59
CA LEU A 229 9.16 16.91 -4.60
C LEU A 229 10.12 17.16 -3.44
N ALA A 230 10.72 16.08 -2.90
CA ALA A 230 11.65 16.14 -1.79
C ALA A 230 12.44 14.83 -1.68
N LYS A 231 13.71 14.89 -1.27
CA LYS A 231 14.58 13.72 -1.12
C LYS A 231 13.99 12.67 -0.18
N SER A 232 13.39 13.10 0.90
CA SER A 232 12.75 12.23 1.91
C SER A 232 11.57 11.43 1.37
N LEU A 233 10.93 11.85 0.27
CA LEU A 233 9.73 11.24 -0.29
C LEU A 233 10.00 10.22 -1.41
N GLY A 234 11.28 9.94 -1.70
CA GLY A 234 11.69 8.97 -2.72
C GLY A 234 12.58 7.88 -2.19
N LYS A 235 12.74 6.82 -2.98
CA LYS A 235 13.70 5.75 -2.79
C LYS A 235 13.83 4.95 -4.09
N SER A 236 15.05 4.76 -4.56
CA SER A 236 15.41 3.96 -5.75
C SER A 236 16.40 2.85 -5.41
N GLY A 237 16.62 1.92 -6.32
CA GLY A 237 17.52 0.80 -6.15
C GLY A 237 17.02 -0.22 -5.13
N ASP A 238 17.66 -0.33 -3.98
CA ASP A 238 17.15 -1.12 -2.85
C ASP A 238 16.00 -0.39 -2.17
N ILE A 239 14.78 -0.90 -2.40
CA ILE A 239 13.54 -0.37 -1.86
C ILE A 239 12.92 -1.29 -0.80
N THR A 240 13.69 -2.21 -0.23
CA THR A 240 13.23 -3.20 0.75
C THR A 240 12.51 -2.58 1.95
N LYS A 241 12.85 -1.35 2.33
CA LYS A 241 12.26 -0.60 3.44
C LYS A 241 11.47 0.64 2.98
N ALA A 242 11.00 0.64 1.73
CA ALA A 242 10.34 1.79 1.12
C ALA A 242 8.82 1.64 1.01
N GLN A 243 8.22 0.70 1.76
CA GLN A 243 6.77 0.57 1.84
C GLN A 243 6.14 1.89 2.29
N HIS A 244 5.02 2.21 1.66
CA HIS A 244 4.28 3.43 1.94
C HIS A 244 2.82 3.24 1.54
N CYS A 245 1.90 3.54 2.45
CA CYS A 245 0.48 3.65 2.10
C CYS A 245 0.13 5.11 1.81
N ARG A 246 -0.87 5.31 0.99
CA ARG A 246 -1.53 6.58 0.67
C ARG A 246 -3.01 6.47 0.98
N ALA A 247 -3.73 7.56 0.98
CA ALA A 247 -5.17 7.55 1.25
C ALA A 247 -5.97 8.20 0.13
N GLU A 248 -7.16 7.68 -0.09
CA GLU A 248 -8.16 8.25 -1.01
C GLU A 248 -9.46 8.50 -0.27
N VAL A 249 -10.13 9.56 -0.64
CA VAL A 249 -11.48 9.88 -0.18
C VAL A 249 -12.40 10.11 -1.38
N TYR A 250 -13.60 9.56 -1.34
CA TYR A 250 -14.59 9.80 -2.39
C TYR A 250 -15.36 11.07 -2.10
N ILE A 251 -15.45 11.92 -3.10
CA ILE A 251 -16.20 13.16 -3.04
C ILE A 251 -17.43 13.00 -3.96
N ASP A 252 -18.61 13.01 -3.37
CA ASP A 252 -19.86 12.82 -4.08
C ASP A 252 -19.98 13.76 -5.27
N GLY A 253 -20.42 13.22 -6.40
CA GLY A 253 -20.52 13.93 -7.68
C GLY A 253 -19.19 14.25 -8.36
N LYS A 254 -18.03 13.89 -7.78
CA LYS A 254 -16.70 14.16 -8.34
C LYS A 254 -15.83 12.90 -8.48
N GLY A 255 -15.83 12.00 -7.50
CA GLY A 255 -15.06 10.77 -7.54
C GLY A 255 -13.97 10.65 -6.47
N TRP A 256 -13.09 9.65 -6.62
CA TRP A 256 -11.96 9.40 -5.73
C TRP A 256 -10.91 10.51 -5.82
N PHE A 257 -10.52 11.04 -4.67
CA PHE A 257 -9.58 12.14 -4.51
C PHE A 257 -8.37 11.70 -3.67
N PRO A 258 -7.14 11.83 -4.19
CA PRO A 258 -5.94 11.36 -3.51
C PRO A 258 -5.48 12.34 -2.45
N VAL A 259 -5.00 11.83 -1.31
CA VAL A 259 -4.38 12.61 -0.24
C VAL A 259 -3.22 11.85 0.39
N ASP A 260 -2.25 12.58 0.97
CA ASP A 260 -1.14 11.97 1.69
C ASP A 260 -0.62 12.87 2.84
N PRO A 261 -1.35 12.95 3.96
CA PRO A 261 -0.89 13.74 5.11
C PRO A 261 0.37 13.15 5.76
N ALA A 262 0.61 11.83 5.63
CA ALA A 262 1.79 11.19 6.21
C ALA A 262 3.09 11.66 5.55
N ASP A 263 3.08 11.97 4.26
CA ASP A 263 4.26 12.48 3.56
C ASP A 263 4.63 13.90 3.99
N ILE A 264 3.65 14.73 4.37
CA ILE A 264 3.95 16.03 4.98
C ILE A 264 4.73 15.85 6.29
N ARG A 265 4.26 14.94 7.15
CA ARG A 265 4.91 14.69 8.45
C ARG A 265 6.29 14.05 8.29
N LYS A 266 6.46 13.20 7.24
CA LYS A 266 7.76 12.65 6.87
C LYS A 266 8.72 13.74 6.40
N PHE A 267 8.27 14.61 5.50
CA PHE A 267 9.05 15.73 4.98
C PHE A 267 9.50 16.67 6.10
N VAL A 268 8.59 17.07 6.99
CA VAL A 268 8.89 17.92 8.15
C VAL A 268 10.00 17.34 9.03
N LEU A 269 9.93 16.04 9.35
CA LEU A 269 10.93 15.39 10.20
C LEU A 269 12.26 15.20 9.47
N GLU A 270 12.22 14.55 8.28
CA GLU A 270 13.46 14.09 7.62
C GLU A 270 14.23 15.20 6.91
N GLU A 271 13.55 16.28 6.49
CA GLU A 271 14.19 17.49 5.93
C GLU A 271 14.48 18.56 7.01
N ASN A 272 14.10 18.27 8.27
CA ASN A 272 14.24 19.21 9.41
C ASN A 272 13.64 20.60 9.11
N ILE A 273 12.41 20.61 8.63
CA ILE A 273 11.70 21.83 8.19
C ILE A 273 10.48 22.05 9.09
N PRO A 274 10.24 23.30 9.59
CA PRO A 274 9.03 23.60 10.34
C PRO A 274 7.75 23.32 9.54
N VAL A 275 6.72 22.79 10.21
CA VAL A 275 5.44 22.42 9.57
C VAL A 275 4.71 23.63 8.97
N ASP A 276 4.95 24.81 9.50
CA ASP A 276 4.39 26.10 9.07
C ASP A 276 5.30 26.87 8.10
N SER A 277 6.40 26.27 7.63
CA SER A 277 7.24 26.88 6.60
C SER A 277 6.54 26.95 5.25
N ASP A 278 6.97 27.84 4.37
CA ASP A 278 6.43 27.98 3.02
C ASP A 278 6.57 26.68 2.20
N LYS A 279 7.68 25.96 2.39
CA LYS A 279 7.93 24.68 1.72
C LYS A 279 6.95 23.61 2.20
N ALA A 280 6.70 23.50 3.51
CA ALA A 280 5.75 22.55 4.05
C ALA A 280 4.32 22.90 3.65
N ARG A 281 3.95 24.19 3.64
CA ARG A 281 2.65 24.66 3.17
C ARG A 281 2.45 24.34 1.68
N ALA A 282 3.43 24.60 0.82
CA ALA A 282 3.33 24.30 -0.61
C ALA A 282 3.18 22.78 -0.86
N LEU A 283 3.93 21.93 -0.12
CA LEU A 283 3.81 20.49 -0.22
C LEU A 283 2.45 20.00 0.31
N ARG A 284 1.94 20.58 1.41
CA ARG A 284 0.61 20.31 1.97
C ARG A 284 -0.50 20.57 0.95
N GLU A 285 -0.46 21.71 0.26
CA GLU A 285 -1.41 22.02 -0.81
C GLU A 285 -1.30 21.01 -1.97
N ARG A 286 -0.08 20.67 -2.38
CA ARG A 286 0.12 19.72 -3.46
C ARG A 286 -0.37 18.32 -3.13
N LEU A 287 -0.11 17.79 -1.93
CA LEU A 287 -0.50 16.43 -1.54
C LEU A 287 -1.96 16.29 -1.10
N PHE A 288 -2.74 17.36 -1.16
CA PHE A 288 -4.19 17.35 -1.14
C PHE A 288 -4.71 17.41 -2.58
N GLY A 289 -4.88 16.25 -3.19
CA GLY A 289 -5.37 16.10 -4.56
C GLY A 289 -4.34 15.58 -5.57
N ASN A 290 -3.09 15.32 -5.13
CA ASN A 290 -2.07 14.81 -6.05
C ASN A 290 -1.15 13.79 -5.39
N TRP A 291 -0.74 12.78 -6.18
CA TRP A 291 0.34 11.85 -5.86
C TRP A 291 1.42 11.88 -6.94
N GLU A 292 2.66 11.80 -6.53
CA GLU A 292 3.79 11.65 -7.44
C GLU A 292 3.90 10.20 -7.93
N MET A 293 4.35 10.01 -9.17
CA MET A 293 4.46 8.72 -9.86
C MET A 293 5.63 7.83 -9.40
N ASN A 294 6.36 8.23 -8.40
CA ASN A 294 7.50 7.48 -7.83
C ASN A 294 7.08 6.35 -6.88
N TRP A 295 5.84 5.89 -6.98
CA TRP A 295 5.21 4.94 -6.08
C TRP A 295 4.29 4.00 -6.86
N VAL A 296 4.20 2.74 -6.39
CA VAL A 296 3.36 1.69 -6.97
C VAL A 296 2.45 1.12 -5.90
N GLY A 297 1.13 1.09 -6.18
CA GLY A 297 0.11 0.53 -5.32
C GLY A 297 -0.09 -0.97 -5.53
N PHE A 298 -0.35 -1.68 -4.44
CA PHE A 298 -0.60 -3.11 -4.41
C PHE A 298 -2.08 -3.43 -4.19
N ASN A 299 -2.69 -2.89 -3.13
CA ASN A 299 -4.06 -3.25 -2.74
C ASN A 299 -4.66 -2.23 -1.76
N TYR A 300 -5.97 -2.40 -1.51
CA TYR A 300 -6.74 -1.62 -0.53
C TYR A 300 -7.10 -2.45 0.72
N ALA A 301 -6.37 -3.54 0.98
CA ALA A 301 -6.68 -4.51 2.02
C ALA A 301 -6.51 -3.93 3.43
N ARG A 302 -7.53 -4.12 4.27
CA ARG A 302 -7.52 -3.67 5.65
C ARG A 302 -8.27 -4.66 6.54
N ASP A 303 -7.64 -5.07 7.66
CA ASP A 303 -8.21 -6.00 8.65
C ASP A 303 -8.87 -7.23 8.00
N PHE A 304 -8.12 -7.97 7.20
CA PHE A 304 -8.64 -9.04 6.36
C PHE A 304 -7.85 -10.35 6.52
N THR A 305 -8.47 -11.46 6.11
CA THR A 305 -7.85 -12.78 6.14
C THR A 305 -7.37 -13.17 4.75
N LEU A 306 -6.11 -13.57 4.63
CA LEU A 306 -5.55 -14.07 3.38
C LEU A 306 -6.17 -15.43 2.99
N PRO A 307 -6.37 -15.71 1.70
CA PRO A 307 -6.89 -17.00 1.26
C PRO A 307 -6.02 -18.16 1.75
N GLY A 308 -6.58 -19.05 2.59
CA GLY A 308 -5.87 -20.19 3.18
C GLY A 308 -5.01 -19.90 4.41
N GLN A 309 -5.06 -18.67 4.92
CA GLN A 309 -4.42 -18.26 6.18
C GLN A 309 -5.03 -18.96 7.38
N GLN A 310 -4.23 -19.22 8.43
CA GLN A 310 -4.65 -19.91 9.67
C GLN A 310 -4.56 -19.01 10.91
N ASP A 311 -3.66 -18.04 10.93
CA ASP A 311 -3.35 -17.22 12.11
C ASP A 311 -4.34 -16.09 12.38
N GLY A 312 -5.45 -16.00 11.65
CA GLY A 312 -6.43 -14.93 11.79
C GLY A 312 -6.07 -13.66 10.99
N PRO A 313 -6.93 -12.63 11.02
CA PRO A 313 -6.82 -11.49 10.14
C PRO A 313 -5.55 -10.68 10.38
N ILE A 314 -5.00 -10.13 9.28
CA ILE A 314 -3.89 -9.17 9.31
C ILE A 314 -4.41 -7.75 9.12
N GLY A 315 -3.72 -6.79 9.74
CA GLY A 315 -4.15 -5.38 9.67
C GLY A 315 -4.07 -4.81 8.26
N PHE A 316 -3.05 -5.19 7.48
CA PHE A 316 -2.84 -4.77 6.09
C PHE A 316 -1.79 -5.66 5.40
N LEU A 317 -1.82 -5.72 4.05
CA LEU A 317 -0.87 -6.47 3.24
C LEU A 317 0.02 -5.52 2.42
N MET A 318 1.16 -5.15 2.98
CA MET A 318 2.15 -4.28 2.31
C MET A 318 3.54 -4.91 2.28
N TYR A 319 3.75 -5.92 3.12
CA TYR A 319 4.95 -6.74 3.22
C TYR A 319 4.64 -8.17 2.75
N PRO A 320 5.64 -8.94 2.28
CA PRO A 320 5.48 -10.37 2.19
C PRO A 320 5.04 -10.94 3.53
N TYR A 321 4.11 -11.89 3.54
CA TYR A 321 3.59 -12.55 4.75
C TYR A 321 3.77 -14.05 4.63
N ALA A 322 4.23 -14.70 5.67
CA ALA A 322 4.42 -16.15 5.68
C ALA A 322 3.94 -16.78 6.98
N GLU A 323 3.39 -17.98 6.87
CA GLU A 323 2.97 -18.82 7.99
C GLU A 323 3.62 -20.20 7.97
N THR A 324 3.83 -20.75 9.16
CA THR A 324 4.19 -22.14 9.40
C THR A 324 3.17 -22.77 10.35
N ALA A 325 3.32 -24.04 10.68
CA ALA A 325 2.54 -24.69 11.75
C ALA A 325 2.72 -24.03 13.13
N HIS A 326 3.77 -23.22 13.32
CA HIS A 326 4.09 -22.53 14.57
C HIS A 326 3.68 -21.04 14.56
N GLY A 327 2.89 -20.62 13.58
CA GLY A 327 2.40 -19.25 13.45
C GLY A 327 3.11 -18.45 12.35
N SER A 328 2.78 -17.15 12.30
CA SER A 328 3.31 -16.23 11.30
C SER A 328 4.78 -15.90 11.51
N LYS A 329 5.49 -15.76 10.41
CA LYS A 329 6.88 -15.26 10.41
C LYS A 329 6.89 -13.74 10.37
N ASP A 330 7.74 -13.16 11.21
CA ASP A 330 7.89 -11.71 11.25
C ASP A 330 8.69 -11.19 10.05
N SER A 331 7.99 -10.59 9.08
CA SER A 331 8.59 -10.02 7.88
C SER A 331 9.48 -8.79 8.12
N LEU A 332 9.50 -8.27 9.33
CA LEU A 332 10.38 -7.17 9.76
C LEU A 332 11.60 -7.65 10.55
N ASP A 333 11.73 -8.96 10.75
CA ASP A 333 12.92 -9.61 11.30
C ASP A 333 13.69 -10.34 10.20
N PRO A 334 14.83 -9.80 9.71
CA PRO A 334 15.61 -10.44 8.64
C PRO A 334 16.22 -11.81 9.02
N GLN A 335 16.24 -12.17 10.30
CA GLN A 335 16.72 -13.49 10.75
C GLN A 335 15.63 -14.55 10.59
N ALA A 336 14.38 -14.18 10.86
CA ALA A 336 13.23 -15.08 10.72
C ALA A 336 12.70 -15.12 9.28
N PHE A 337 12.69 -13.98 8.60
CA PHE A 337 12.15 -13.83 7.26
C PHE A 337 13.00 -12.87 6.42
N SER A 338 13.80 -13.41 5.52
CA SER A 338 14.71 -12.60 4.69
C SER A 338 14.09 -12.33 3.32
N TYR A 339 14.01 -11.07 2.94
CA TYR A 339 13.67 -10.66 1.58
C TYR A 339 14.36 -9.35 1.21
N THR A 340 14.49 -9.13 -0.09
CA THR A 340 14.91 -7.85 -0.68
C THR A 340 13.93 -7.46 -1.77
N ILE A 341 13.71 -6.16 -1.91
CA ILE A 341 12.90 -5.59 -2.98
C ILE A 341 13.78 -4.56 -3.69
N THR A 342 13.94 -4.70 -4.99
CA THR A 342 14.68 -3.73 -5.81
C THR A 342 13.78 -3.11 -6.86
N SER A 343 14.07 -1.87 -7.24
CA SER A 343 13.42 -1.17 -8.34
C SER A 343 14.43 -0.60 -9.31
N THR A 344 14.17 -0.77 -10.59
CA THR A 344 14.92 -0.17 -11.69
C THR A 344 13.95 0.52 -12.64
N GLU A 345 14.22 1.76 -13.00
CA GLU A 345 13.47 2.45 -14.05
C GLU A 345 13.91 1.91 -15.43
N ILE A 346 12.96 1.54 -16.26
CA ILE A 346 13.18 0.87 -17.55
C ILE A 346 12.60 1.63 -18.75
N GLY A 347 11.91 2.76 -18.52
CA GLY A 347 11.33 3.60 -19.57
C GLY A 347 10.66 4.86 -19.08
#